data_ed2edb296b8535c25afacb735eac1caf
#
_entry.id   ed2edb296b8535c25afacb735eac1caf
#
_cell.length_a   1.000
_cell.length_b   1.000
_cell.length_c   1.000
_cell.angle_alpha   90.00
_cell.angle_beta   90.00
_cell.angle_gamma   90.00
#
_symmetry.space_group_name_H-M   'P 1'
#
loop_
_entity.id
_entity.type
_entity.pdbx_description
1 polymer ?
#
loop_
_entity_poly.entity_id
_entity_poly.type
_entity_poly.pdbx_seq_one_letter_code
_entity_poly.pdbx_strand_id
1 'polypeptide(L)'
;MFNRITSAAFAASLAVFGATSASAQTEIEFALDWKFEGPSAPYFMAIDTGLFADAGLEVNISEGNGSLDAIPKVATGAFPIGFADINSLMRFLDQNPDAPVKAVMMVYDKPPFAVVGRKSLGVEAPADLEGRVLGAPPPDGAWAQFPIFAAENDLDVSAITVEPVGFPTREPMLAEGQVAAVTGFSFSSTLNLKRLGVEADDISVILMADYGVQLYGNAIIVNTDFAAENPDVVSGFLGAVAAGWKAAIADPATAVESLIERNPAADASLETERLQMAIDANVLTDYVIENGMGGVDADRMAGAIEQTKSVYEFMNEPDMSLYFDASFLPAADARMLQ
;
A
#
# COMPACT_ATOMS: atom_id res chain seq x y z
N MET A 1 90.75 25.05 11.95
CA MET A 1 89.78 23.93 12.22
C MET A 1 88.45 24.42 12.00
N PHE A 2 87.84 24.06 10.87
CA PHE A 2 86.46 24.49 10.46
C PHE A 2 85.45 23.41 10.84
N ASN A 3 84.48 23.75 11.67
CA ASN A 3 83.35 22.92 12.05
C ASN A 3 82.18 23.19 11.05
N ARG A 4 81.78 22.19 10.28
CA ARG A 4 80.66 22.22 9.40
C ARG A 4 79.40 21.75 10.22
N ILE A 5 78.40 22.62 10.39
CA ILE A 5 77.12 22.25 10.92
C ILE A 5 76.24 21.92 9.73
N THR A 6 75.82 20.68 9.66
CA THR A 6 74.84 20.18 8.68
C THR A 6 73.42 20.32 9.25
N SER A 7 72.63 21.22 8.67
CA SER A 7 71.23 21.37 9.00
C SER A 7 70.41 20.34 8.25
N ALA A 8 69.77 19.40 8.96
CA ALA A 8 68.80 18.50 8.42
C ALA A 8 67.39 19.15 8.41
N ALA A 9 66.86 19.42 7.26
CA ALA A 9 65.47 19.90 7.10
C ALA A 9 64.52 18.71 7.20
N PHE A 10 63.68 18.73 8.22
CA PHE A 10 62.61 17.73 8.40
C PHE A 10 61.36 18.24 7.64
N ALA A 11 61.04 17.62 6.50
CA ALA A 11 59.80 17.90 5.78
C ALA A 11 58.66 17.16 6.45
N ALA A 12 57.80 17.87 7.17
CA ALA A 12 56.58 17.34 7.73
C ALA A 12 55.49 17.32 6.63
N SER A 13 55.18 16.13 6.10
CA SER A 13 54.04 15.89 5.21
C SER A 13 52.76 15.91 6.04
N LEU A 14 51.95 16.97 5.92
CA LEU A 14 50.58 16.99 6.42
C LEU A 14 49.72 16.09 5.51
N ALA A 15 49.40 14.89 5.97
CA ALA A 15 48.29 14.10 5.40
C ALA A 15 46.97 14.74 5.84
N VAL A 16 46.29 15.43 4.90
CA VAL A 16 44.92 15.90 5.09
C VAL A 16 44.04 14.67 4.97
N PHE A 17 43.67 14.07 6.08
CA PHE A 17 42.56 13.11 6.13
C PHE A 17 41.29 13.93 5.90
N GLY A 18 40.75 13.84 4.67
CA GLY A 18 39.40 14.27 4.38
C GLY A 18 38.44 13.43 5.23
N ALA A 19 37.95 13.98 6.33
CA ALA A 19 36.82 13.40 7.03
C ALA A 19 35.61 13.52 6.11
N THR A 20 35.24 12.43 5.44
CA THR A 20 33.90 12.29 4.86
C THR A 20 32.95 12.30 6.06
N SER A 21 32.28 13.44 6.25
CA SER A 21 31.14 13.52 7.16
C SER A 21 30.13 12.50 6.65
N ALA A 22 29.99 11.37 7.30
CA ALA A 22 28.82 10.53 7.14
C ALA A 22 27.63 11.42 7.56
N SER A 23 26.82 11.86 6.60
CA SER A 23 25.55 12.49 6.90
C SER A 23 24.74 11.48 7.71
N ALA A 24 24.25 11.88 8.88
CA ALA A 24 23.31 11.04 9.61
C ALA A 24 22.09 10.80 8.70
N GLN A 25 21.64 9.55 8.62
CA GLN A 25 20.43 9.21 7.88
C GLN A 25 19.22 9.88 8.53
N THR A 26 18.26 10.28 7.71
CA THR A 26 16.98 10.79 8.21
C THR A 26 16.10 9.61 8.61
N GLU A 27 15.70 9.57 9.88
CA GLU A 27 14.80 8.54 10.41
C GLU A 27 13.37 8.81 9.93
N ILE A 28 12.72 7.78 9.38
CA ILE A 28 11.36 7.83 8.85
C ILE A 28 10.53 6.72 9.47
N GLU A 29 9.48 7.11 10.18
CA GLU A 29 8.41 6.20 10.62
C GLU A 29 7.39 6.05 9.49
N PHE A 30 7.23 4.82 8.97
CA PHE A 30 6.30 4.48 7.88
C PHE A 30 5.17 3.60 8.41
N ALA A 31 3.94 4.11 8.36
CA ALA A 31 2.74 3.38 8.77
C ALA A 31 2.13 2.60 7.62
N LEU A 32 2.10 1.27 7.68
CA LEU A 32 1.26 0.47 6.82
C LEU A 32 -0.20 0.53 7.29
N ASP A 33 -1.11 0.18 6.40
CA ASP A 33 -2.52 -0.01 6.74
C ASP A 33 -2.85 -1.45 7.13
N TRP A 34 -1.91 -2.39 6.97
CA TRP A 34 -2.13 -3.81 7.23
C TRP A 34 -0.95 -4.49 7.92
N LYS A 35 -1.09 -5.80 8.12
CA LYS A 35 -0.09 -6.67 8.73
C LYS A 35 1.09 -6.92 7.80
N PHE A 36 2.18 -7.41 8.37
CA PHE A 36 3.34 -7.87 7.61
C PHE A 36 2.99 -9.17 6.86
N GLU A 37 2.42 -8.98 5.68
CA GLU A 37 2.09 -10.00 4.70
C GLU A 37 2.89 -9.77 3.40
N GLY A 38 2.84 -10.69 2.45
CA GLY A 38 3.60 -10.65 1.19
C GLY A 38 3.73 -9.27 0.53
N PRO A 39 2.64 -8.49 0.37
CA PRO A 39 2.72 -7.16 -0.25
C PRO A 39 3.53 -6.11 0.52
N SER A 40 3.92 -6.38 1.77
CA SER A 40 4.87 -5.51 2.50
C SER A 40 6.34 -5.89 2.26
N ALA A 41 6.61 -7.06 1.67
CA ALA A 41 7.97 -7.54 1.39
C ALA A 41 8.84 -6.58 0.55
N PRO A 42 8.31 -5.87 -0.48
CA PRO A 42 9.09 -4.91 -1.25
C PRO A 42 9.71 -3.78 -0.41
N TYR A 43 9.02 -3.35 0.63
CA TYR A 43 9.53 -2.29 1.53
C TYR A 43 10.64 -2.83 2.43
N PHE A 44 10.52 -4.06 2.94
CA PHE A 44 11.57 -4.72 3.73
C PHE A 44 12.78 -5.04 2.87
N MET A 45 12.57 -5.52 1.65
CA MET A 45 13.65 -5.73 0.69
C MET A 45 14.40 -4.42 0.40
N ALA A 46 13.70 -3.29 0.29
CA ALA A 46 14.32 -1.98 0.11
C ALA A 46 15.17 -1.56 1.32
N ILE A 47 14.81 -1.96 2.55
CA ILE A 47 15.64 -1.77 3.74
C ILE A 47 16.89 -2.65 3.65
N ASP A 48 16.72 -3.95 3.45
CA ASP A 48 17.80 -4.95 3.55
C ASP A 48 18.82 -4.83 2.42
N THR A 49 18.37 -4.41 1.23
CA THR A 49 19.27 -4.14 0.09
C THR A 49 19.89 -2.75 0.11
N GLY A 50 19.57 -1.93 1.12
CA GLY A 50 20.14 -0.60 1.31
C GLY A 50 19.57 0.50 0.42
N LEU A 51 18.45 0.27 -0.30
CA LEU A 51 17.87 1.27 -1.20
C LEU A 51 17.41 2.54 -0.45
N PHE A 52 16.86 2.40 0.77
CA PHE A 52 16.57 3.55 1.62
C PHE A 52 17.84 4.21 2.15
N ALA A 53 18.83 3.41 2.56
CA ALA A 53 20.12 3.91 3.06
C ALA A 53 20.87 4.73 1.99
N ASP A 54 20.83 4.28 0.73
CA ASP A 54 21.42 4.99 -0.42
C ASP A 54 20.70 6.34 -0.70
N ALA A 55 19.42 6.43 -0.34
CA ALA A 55 18.65 7.68 -0.34
C ALA A 55 18.88 8.54 0.93
N GLY A 56 19.76 8.12 1.84
CA GLY A 56 20.04 8.82 3.10
C GLY A 56 18.96 8.63 4.17
N LEU A 57 18.18 7.55 4.10
CA LEU A 57 17.04 7.29 4.98
C LEU A 57 17.28 6.05 5.85
N GLU A 58 16.79 6.13 7.09
CA GLU A 58 16.60 4.99 7.99
C GLU A 58 15.09 4.82 8.20
N VAL A 59 14.52 3.72 7.69
CA VAL A 59 13.06 3.54 7.65
C VAL A 59 12.62 2.48 8.64
N ASN A 60 11.72 2.87 9.55
CA ASN A 60 11.03 2.00 10.49
C ASN A 60 9.59 1.78 10.02
N ILE A 61 9.18 0.53 9.84
CA ILE A 61 7.86 0.18 9.33
C ILE A 61 6.98 -0.36 10.47
N SER A 62 5.77 0.18 10.57
CA SER A 62 4.76 -0.25 11.55
C SER A 62 3.54 -0.86 10.88
N GLU A 63 3.01 -1.93 11.47
CA GLU A 63 1.73 -2.52 11.04
C GLU A 63 0.53 -1.60 11.32
N GLY A 64 -0.53 -1.76 10.53
CA GLY A 64 -1.80 -1.06 10.66
C GLY A 64 -3.00 -1.97 10.95
N ASN A 65 -4.16 -1.32 11.05
CA ASN A 65 -5.45 -1.96 11.25
C ASN A 65 -6.52 -1.35 10.30
N GLY A 66 -6.17 -1.25 9.01
CA GLY A 66 -6.99 -0.69 7.94
C GLY A 66 -6.61 0.76 7.60
N SER A 67 -7.01 1.19 6.40
CA SER A 67 -6.69 2.54 5.90
C SER A 67 -7.30 3.65 6.77
N LEU A 68 -8.45 3.41 7.41
CA LEU A 68 -9.07 4.37 8.34
C LEU A 68 -8.30 4.51 9.66
N ASP A 69 -7.36 3.62 9.98
CA ASP A 69 -6.40 3.75 11.09
C ASP A 69 -5.12 4.49 10.63
N ALA A 70 -4.62 4.20 9.43
CA ALA A 70 -3.37 4.77 8.93
C ALA A 70 -3.50 6.27 8.55
N ILE A 71 -4.58 6.67 7.88
CA ILE A 71 -4.78 8.05 7.41
C ILE A 71 -4.71 9.08 8.54
N PRO A 72 -5.43 8.94 9.67
CA PRO A 72 -5.34 9.89 10.78
C PRO A 72 -3.96 9.96 11.42
N LYS A 73 -3.20 8.85 11.45
CA LYS A 73 -1.83 8.82 11.97
C LYS A 73 -0.91 9.73 11.16
N VAL A 74 -1.05 9.70 9.83
CA VAL A 74 -0.29 10.59 8.94
C VAL A 74 -0.80 12.02 9.03
N ALA A 75 -2.10 12.23 9.00
CA ALA A 75 -2.69 13.57 9.09
C ALA A 75 -2.31 14.31 10.39
N THR A 76 -2.17 13.59 11.49
CA THR A 76 -1.76 14.19 12.79
C THR A 76 -0.24 14.36 12.93
N GLY A 77 0.56 13.90 11.97
CA GLY A 77 2.02 13.92 12.02
C GLY A 77 2.64 12.88 12.97
N ALA A 78 1.84 11.93 13.49
CA ALA A 78 2.37 10.81 14.27
C ALA A 78 3.28 9.91 13.42
N PHE A 79 3.02 9.84 12.12
CA PHE A 79 3.85 9.24 11.10
C PHE A 79 4.00 10.23 9.94
N PRO A 80 5.23 10.53 9.47
CA PRO A 80 5.43 11.44 8.34
C PRO A 80 4.92 10.84 7.03
N ILE A 81 4.99 9.52 6.89
CA ILE A 81 4.61 8.79 5.67
C ILE A 81 3.76 7.57 6.06
N GLY A 82 2.78 7.23 5.23
CA GLY A 82 1.95 6.05 5.42
C GLY A 82 1.52 5.41 4.11
N PHE A 83 0.77 4.32 4.23
CA PHE A 83 0.19 3.57 3.13
C PHE A 83 -1.31 3.39 3.39
N ALA A 84 -2.16 3.82 2.47
CA ALA A 84 -3.60 3.74 2.65
C ALA A 84 -4.37 3.81 1.32
N ASP A 85 -5.63 3.35 1.32
CA ASP A 85 -6.58 3.48 0.23
C ASP A 85 -6.88 4.94 -0.08
N ILE A 86 -6.69 5.36 -1.35
CA ILE A 86 -6.91 6.75 -1.78
C ILE A 86 -8.39 7.15 -1.70
N ASN A 87 -9.32 6.22 -1.87
CA ASN A 87 -10.75 6.54 -1.82
C ASN A 87 -11.21 6.80 -0.38
N SER A 88 -10.63 6.10 0.59
CA SER A 88 -10.80 6.40 2.02
C SER A 88 -10.15 7.74 2.38
N LEU A 89 -9.01 8.08 1.78
CA LEU A 89 -8.38 9.40 1.95
C LEU A 89 -9.27 10.52 1.40
N MET A 90 -9.88 10.35 0.23
CA MET A 90 -10.82 11.34 -0.34
C MET A 90 -11.96 11.65 0.63
N ARG A 91 -12.60 10.62 1.20
CA ARG A 91 -13.69 10.80 2.18
C ARG A 91 -13.20 11.42 3.49
N PHE A 92 -12.00 11.05 3.94
CA PHE A 92 -11.41 11.65 5.13
C PHE A 92 -11.15 13.14 4.94
N LEU A 93 -10.61 13.55 3.79
CA LEU A 93 -10.33 14.95 3.47
C LEU A 93 -11.60 15.77 3.25
N ASP A 94 -12.66 15.18 2.72
CA ASP A 94 -13.97 15.86 2.63
C ASP A 94 -14.52 16.23 4.02
N GLN A 95 -14.34 15.34 5.00
CA GLN A 95 -14.74 15.57 6.38
C GLN A 95 -13.75 16.43 7.18
N ASN A 96 -12.49 16.51 6.74
CA ASN A 96 -11.39 17.20 7.38
C ASN A 96 -10.56 17.99 6.34
N PRO A 97 -11.14 19.05 5.73
CA PRO A 97 -10.52 19.72 4.57
C PRO A 97 -9.17 20.39 4.84
N ASP A 98 -8.89 20.71 6.11
CA ASP A 98 -7.61 21.31 6.53
C ASP A 98 -6.59 20.25 7.01
N ALA A 99 -6.90 18.95 6.91
CA ALA A 99 -5.98 17.92 7.35
C ALA A 99 -4.74 17.85 6.43
N PRO A 100 -3.52 17.94 6.98
CA PRO A 100 -2.30 18.02 6.18
C PRO A 100 -1.87 16.62 5.70
N VAL A 101 -2.61 16.01 4.79
CA VAL A 101 -2.29 14.69 4.23
C VAL A 101 -2.66 14.61 2.76
N LYS A 102 -1.79 14.02 1.92
CA LYS A 102 -2.04 13.72 0.50
C LYS A 102 -1.42 12.40 0.09
N ALA A 103 -1.99 11.77 -0.94
CA ALA A 103 -1.33 10.70 -1.66
C ALA A 103 -0.26 11.27 -2.61
N VAL A 104 0.88 10.59 -2.72
CA VAL A 104 2.03 11.04 -3.52
C VAL A 104 2.57 9.96 -4.47
N MET A 105 2.13 8.70 -4.29
CA MET A 105 2.53 7.59 -5.17
C MET A 105 1.48 6.47 -5.12
N MET A 106 0.86 6.19 -6.26
CA MET A 106 -0.06 5.06 -6.37
C MET A 106 0.72 3.74 -6.38
N VAL A 107 0.37 2.81 -5.49
CA VAL A 107 0.99 1.48 -5.43
C VAL A 107 0.07 0.42 -6.04
N TYR A 108 -1.18 0.37 -5.62
CA TYR A 108 -2.16 -0.50 -6.25
C TYR A 108 -2.92 0.27 -7.31
N ASP A 109 -2.42 0.21 -8.54
CA ASP A 109 -3.08 0.84 -9.68
C ASP A 109 -4.48 0.25 -9.90
N LYS A 110 -4.64 -1.08 -9.83
CA LYS A 110 -5.94 -1.75 -9.76
C LYS A 110 -6.23 -2.12 -8.30
N PRO A 111 -7.39 -1.72 -7.73
CA PRO A 111 -7.67 -1.96 -6.32
C PRO A 111 -7.87 -3.46 -6.03
N PRO A 112 -7.36 -3.96 -4.89
CA PRO A 112 -7.54 -5.35 -4.47
C PRO A 112 -8.89 -5.60 -3.78
N PHE A 113 -9.82 -4.64 -3.82
CA PHE A 113 -11.12 -4.75 -3.15
C PHE A 113 -11.93 -5.92 -3.71
N ALA A 114 -12.35 -6.81 -2.83
CA ALA A 114 -13.09 -7.99 -3.22
C ALA A 114 -14.19 -8.31 -2.21
N VAL A 115 -15.20 -9.02 -2.71
CA VAL A 115 -16.03 -9.89 -1.91
C VAL A 115 -15.50 -11.31 -2.11
N VAL A 116 -15.09 -11.95 -1.02
CA VAL A 116 -14.61 -13.33 -1.05
C VAL A 116 -15.67 -14.21 -0.39
N GLY A 117 -16.16 -15.17 -1.15
CA GLY A 117 -17.22 -16.08 -0.75
C GLY A 117 -16.80 -17.56 -0.81
N ARG A 118 -17.75 -18.42 -0.53
CA ARG A 118 -17.60 -19.87 -0.73
C ARG A 118 -18.70 -20.37 -1.65
N LYS A 119 -18.31 -21.14 -2.69
CA LYS A 119 -19.26 -21.75 -3.63
C LYS A 119 -20.18 -22.74 -2.94
N SER A 120 -19.66 -23.48 -1.95
CA SER A 120 -20.47 -24.38 -1.11
C SER A 120 -21.53 -23.65 -0.26
N LEU A 121 -21.35 -22.34 -0.04
CA LEU A 121 -22.32 -21.48 0.64
C LEU A 121 -23.19 -20.68 -0.38
N GLY A 122 -23.04 -20.96 -1.68
CA GLY A 122 -23.83 -20.41 -2.76
C GLY A 122 -23.47 -18.98 -3.12
N VAL A 123 -22.19 -18.60 -3.05
CA VAL A 123 -21.68 -17.28 -3.49
C VAL A 123 -20.61 -17.49 -4.56
N GLU A 124 -20.93 -17.13 -5.81
CA GLU A 124 -20.01 -17.19 -6.97
C GLU A 124 -20.02 -15.89 -7.77
N ALA A 125 -21.09 -15.09 -7.68
CA ALA A 125 -21.26 -13.84 -8.39
C ALA A 125 -21.90 -12.76 -7.51
N PRO A 126 -21.86 -11.47 -7.90
CA PRO A 126 -22.44 -10.38 -7.12
C PRO A 126 -23.89 -10.62 -6.68
N ALA A 127 -24.77 -11.06 -7.59
CA ALA A 127 -26.18 -11.29 -7.31
C ALA A 127 -26.43 -12.37 -6.23
N ASP A 128 -25.49 -13.28 -6.02
CA ASP A 128 -25.61 -14.32 -5.00
C ASP A 128 -25.53 -13.80 -3.56
N LEU A 129 -25.13 -12.54 -3.38
CA LEU A 129 -25.08 -11.91 -2.06
C LEU A 129 -26.47 -11.61 -1.50
N GLU A 130 -27.49 -11.44 -2.35
CA GLU A 130 -28.86 -11.21 -1.93
C GLU A 130 -29.40 -12.41 -1.14
N GLY A 131 -29.99 -12.13 0.01
CA GLY A 131 -30.45 -13.14 0.95
C GLY A 131 -29.34 -13.81 1.77
N ARG A 132 -28.10 -13.34 1.69
CA ARG A 132 -26.94 -13.90 2.42
C ARG A 132 -26.45 -12.98 3.52
N VAL A 133 -25.59 -13.56 4.38
CA VAL A 133 -24.87 -12.80 5.41
C VAL A 133 -23.48 -12.46 4.88
N LEU A 134 -23.17 -11.17 4.81
CA LEU A 134 -21.87 -10.62 4.43
C LEU A 134 -21.13 -10.13 5.68
N GLY A 135 -20.00 -10.73 6.02
CA GLY A 135 -19.13 -10.27 7.09
C GLY A 135 -18.27 -9.10 6.61
N ALA A 136 -18.40 -7.94 7.26
CA ALA A 136 -17.69 -6.72 6.85
C ALA A 136 -17.04 -6.03 8.05
N PRO A 137 -15.69 -5.90 8.08
CA PRO A 137 -15.03 -5.11 9.11
C PRO A 137 -15.28 -3.61 8.87
N PRO A 138 -15.78 -2.85 9.87
CA PRO A 138 -16.08 -1.43 9.68
C PRO A 138 -14.90 -0.56 9.19
N PRO A 139 -13.62 -0.79 9.57
CA PRO A 139 -12.49 0.00 9.08
C PRO A 139 -11.87 -0.53 7.78
N ASP A 140 -12.47 -1.53 7.12
CA ASP A 140 -11.95 -2.15 5.90
C ASP A 140 -12.16 -1.24 4.67
N GLY A 141 -11.07 -1.01 3.90
CA GLY A 141 -11.14 -0.25 2.65
C GLY A 141 -12.06 -0.90 1.61
N ALA A 142 -12.09 -2.23 1.50
CA ALA A 142 -12.99 -2.93 0.59
C ALA A 142 -14.46 -2.75 0.99
N TRP A 143 -14.76 -2.82 2.30
CA TRP A 143 -16.11 -2.52 2.80
C TRP A 143 -16.53 -1.07 2.49
N ALA A 144 -15.63 -0.13 2.67
CA ALA A 144 -15.88 1.28 2.37
C ALA A 144 -16.28 1.51 0.89
N GLN A 145 -15.85 0.65 -0.04
CA GLN A 145 -16.17 0.74 -1.48
C GLN A 145 -17.32 -0.19 -1.90
N PHE A 146 -17.82 -1.03 -1.00
CA PHE A 146 -18.94 -1.95 -1.29
C PHE A 146 -20.19 -1.24 -1.83
N PRO A 147 -20.60 -0.02 -1.37
CA PRO A 147 -21.72 0.68 -1.95
C PRO A 147 -21.59 0.99 -3.45
N ILE A 148 -20.37 1.32 -3.93
CA ILE A 148 -20.10 1.53 -5.36
C ILE A 148 -20.28 0.21 -6.12
N PHE A 149 -19.68 -0.87 -5.61
CA PHE A 149 -19.81 -2.20 -6.19
C PHE A 149 -21.27 -2.65 -6.27
N ALA A 150 -22.06 -2.39 -5.21
CA ALA A 150 -23.48 -2.74 -5.18
C ALA A 150 -24.26 -1.96 -6.23
N ALA A 151 -23.99 -0.65 -6.37
CA ALA A 151 -24.66 0.20 -7.36
C ALA A 151 -24.30 -0.21 -8.81
N GLU A 152 -23.04 -0.51 -9.09
CA GLU A 152 -22.57 -0.95 -10.41
C GLU A 152 -23.16 -2.32 -10.82
N ASN A 153 -23.62 -3.12 -9.86
CA ASN A 153 -24.15 -4.47 -10.11
C ASN A 153 -25.66 -4.60 -9.81
N ASP A 154 -26.37 -3.47 -9.64
CA ASP A 154 -27.81 -3.42 -9.39
C ASP A 154 -28.25 -4.28 -8.18
N LEU A 155 -27.41 -4.40 -7.13
CA LEU A 155 -27.70 -5.23 -5.98
C LEU A 155 -28.75 -4.57 -5.07
N ASP A 156 -29.74 -5.34 -4.64
CA ASP A 156 -30.61 -4.93 -3.53
C ASP A 156 -29.87 -5.09 -2.20
N VAL A 157 -29.20 -4.02 -1.77
CA VAL A 157 -28.47 -4.02 -0.49
C VAL A 157 -29.37 -4.26 0.72
N SER A 158 -30.68 -4.02 0.60
CA SER A 158 -31.63 -4.31 1.67
C SER A 158 -31.90 -5.81 1.86
N ALA A 159 -31.61 -6.60 0.84
CA ALA A 159 -31.66 -8.06 0.88
C ALA A 159 -30.38 -8.69 1.45
N ILE A 160 -29.30 -7.93 1.66
CA ILE A 160 -28.02 -8.42 2.19
C ILE A 160 -27.98 -8.15 3.70
N THR A 161 -27.78 -9.21 4.49
CA THR A 161 -27.55 -9.03 5.94
C THR A 161 -26.06 -8.76 6.17
N VAL A 162 -25.73 -7.55 6.63
CA VAL A 162 -24.33 -7.20 6.96
C VAL A 162 -24.07 -7.52 8.42
N GLU A 163 -23.06 -8.39 8.66
CA GLU A 163 -22.56 -8.70 9.99
C GLU A 163 -21.25 -7.94 10.22
N PRO A 164 -21.21 -6.98 11.17
CA PRO A 164 -19.95 -6.33 11.55
C PRO A 164 -19.00 -7.33 12.21
N VAL A 165 -17.88 -7.62 11.57
CA VAL A 165 -16.89 -8.57 12.06
C VAL A 165 -15.55 -7.87 12.33
N GLY A 166 -14.74 -8.43 13.22
CA GLY A 166 -13.35 -7.98 13.39
C GLY A 166 -12.43 -8.63 12.36
N PHE A 167 -11.34 -7.96 11.99
CA PHE A 167 -10.34 -8.55 11.10
C PHE A 167 -9.84 -9.94 11.54
N PRO A 168 -9.57 -10.22 12.83
CA PRO A 168 -9.12 -11.55 13.26
C PRO A 168 -10.17 -12.65 13.12
N THR A 169 -11.45 -12.30 13.05
CA THR A 169 -12.57 -13.26 13.00
C THR A 169 -13.20 -13.37 11.62
N ARG A 170 -12.87 -12.49 10.70
CA ARG A 170 -13.47 -12.39 9.36
C ARG A 170 -13.39 -13.70 8.59
N GLU A 171 -12.19 -14.16 8.29
CA GLU A 171 -11.99 -15.42 7.54
C GLU A 171 -12.38 -16.67 8.34
N PRO A 172 -12.12 -16.78 9.66
CA PRO A 172 -12.67 -17.87 10.46
C PRO A 172 -14.19 -18.02 10.37
N MET A 173 -14.96 -16.91 10.45
CA MET A 173 -16.41 -16.96 10.32
C MET A 173 -16.87 -17.44 8.94
N LEU A 174 -16.18 -17.05 7.87
CA LEU A 174 -16.46 -17.56 6.53
C LEU A 174 -16.06 -19.03 6.38
N ALA A 175 -14.91 -19.42 6.90
CA ALA A 175 -14.45 -20.81 6.86
C ALA A 175 -15.42 -21.76 7.60
N GLU A 176 -16.01 -21.31 8.70
CA GLU A 176 -17.01 -22.05 9.50
C GLU A 176 -18.43 -21.94 8.96
N GLY A 177 -18.67 -21.11 7.93
CA GLY A 177 -20.00 -20.89 7.34
C GLY A 177 -20.95 -20.05 8.18
N GLN A 178 -20.44 -19.26 9.13
CA GLN A 178 -21.22 -18.32 9.93
C GLN A 178 -21.64 -17.10 9.10
N VAL A 179 -20.83 -16.74 8.11
CA VAL A 179 -21.14 -15.78 7.03
C VAL A 179 -20.94 -16.48 5.69
N ALA A 180 -21.62 -16.03 4.62
CA ALA A 180 -21.51 -16.63 3.30
C ALA A 180 -20.38 -16.00 2.45
N ALA A 181 -20.06 -14.75 2.76
CA ALA A 181 -18.98 -13.99 2.12
C ALA A 181 -18.42 -12.96 3.10
N VAL A 182 -17.24 -12.42 2.76
CA VAL A 182 -16.62 -11.30 3.49
C VAL A 182 -16.09 -10.26 2.52
N THR A 183 -16.02 -8.99 2.95
CA THR A 183 -15.23 -7.98 2.25
C THR A 183 -13.78 -8.04 2.69
N GLY A 184 -12.86 -7.72 1.76
CA GLY A 184 -11.43 -7.69 2.06
C GLY A 184 -10.59 -7.48 0.81
N PHE A 185 -9.28 -7.57 0.96
CA PHE A 185 -8.36 -7.60 -0.17
C PHE A 185 -8.28 -9.02 -0.72
N SER A 186 -8.41 -9.17 -2.04
CA SER A 186 -8.50 -10.46 -2.74
C SER A 186 -7.40 -11.44 -2.32
N PHE A 187 -6.14 -11.00 -2.31
CA PHE A 187 -4.99 -11.82 -1.97
C PHE A 187 -4.94 -12.20 -0.47
N SER A 188 -5.33 -11.28 0.45
CA SER A 188 -5.30 -11.56 1.89
C SER A 188 -6.39 -12.55 2.29
N SER A 189 -7.65 -12.26 1.94
CA SER A 189 -8.77 -13.13 2.35
C SER A 189 -8.69 -14.51 1.70
N THR A 190 -8.31 -14.60 0.42
CA THR A 190 -8.17 -15.91 -0.27
C THR A 190 -7.13 -16.79 0.42
N LEU A 191 -5.94 -16.25 0.70
CA LEU A 191 -4.87 -17.06 1.26
C LEU A 191 -5.06 -17.35 2.75
N ASN A 192 -5.72 -16.46 3.48
CA ASN A 192 -6.12 -16.74 4.85
C ASN A 192 -7.15 -17.88 4.93
N LEU A 193 -8.11 -17.95 3.99
CA LEU A 193 -9.04 -19.08 3.89
C LEU A 193 -8.33 -20.40 3.55
N LYS A 194 -7.39 -20.37 2.59
CA LYS A 194 -6.55 -21.55 2.30
C LYS A 194 -5.81 -22.05 3.54
N ARG A 195 -5.22 -21.13 4.32
CA ARG A 195 -4.54 -21.47 5.59
C ARG A 195 -5.50 -22.06 6.62
N LEU A 196 -6.77 -21.68 6.63
CA LEU A 196 -7.82 -22.24 7.47
C LEU A 196 -8.38 -23.58 6.97
N GLY A 197 -7.84 -24.10 5.86
CA GLY A 197 -8.23 -25.41 5.30
C GLY A 197 -9.45 -25.36 4.39
N VAL A 198 -9.85 -24.19 3.91
CA VAL A 198 -10.87 -24.08 2.86
C VAL A 198 -10.24 -24.47 1.54
N GLU A 199 -10.85 -25.43 0.83
CA GLU A 199 -10.36 -25.90 -0.47
C GLU A 199 -10.37 -24.75 -1.49
N ALA A 200 -9.30 -24.65 -2.29
CA ALA A 200 -9.15 -23.57 -3.27
C ALA A 200 -10.33 -23.50 -4.26
N ASP A 201 -10.87 -24.66 -4.66
CA ASP A 201 -12.00 -24.75 -5.58
C ASP A 201 -13.33 -24.26 -4.96
N ASP A 202 -13.42 -24.21 -3.64
CA ASP A 202 -14.60 -23.70 -2.92
C ASP A 202 -14.54 -22.17 -2.71
N ILE A 203 -13.36 -21.57 -2.81
CA ILE A 203 -13.21 -20.12 -2.66
C ILE A 203 -13.66 -19.44 -3.95
N SER A 204 -14.56 -18.46 -3.83
CA SER A 204 -14.92 -17.54 -4.92
C SER A 204 -14.37 -16.15 -4.59
N VAL A 205 -13.71 -15.53 -5.58
CA VAL A 205 -13.15 -14.18 -5.47
C VAL A 205 -13.88 -13.29 -6.46
N ILE A 206 -14.70 -12.40 -5.94
CA ILE A 206 -15.41 -11.37 -6.70
C ILE A 206 -14.60 -10.09 -6.57
N LEU A 207 -13.62 -9.89 -7.47
CA LEU A 207 -12.81 -8.68 -7.49
C LEU A 207 -13.67 -7.53 -8.01
N MET A 208 -13.92 -6.52 -7.18
CA MET A 208 -14.86 -5.44 -7.50
C MET A 208 -14.51 -4.70 -8.79
N ALA A 209 -13.19 -4.58 -9.09
CA ALA A 209 -12.72 -3.97 -10.32
C ALA A 209 -13.12 -4.74 -11.60
N ASP A 210 -13.39 -6.03 -11.52
CA ASP A 210 -13.88 -6.83 -12.66
C ASP A 210 -15.40 -6.68 -12.84
N TYR A 211 -16.07 -6.02 -11.90
CA TYR A 211 -17.50 -5.79 -11.86
C TYR A 211 -17.86 -4.31 -11.82
N GLY A 212 -17.16 -3.49 -12.60
CA GLY A 212 -17.51 -2.09 -12.85
C GLY A 212 -16.88 -1.05 -11.91
N VAL A 213 -16.21 -1.45 -10.84
CA VAL A 213 -15.55 -0.51 -9.91
C VAL A 213 -14.21 -0.04 -10.49
N GLN A 214 -14.15 1.18 -11.01
CA GLN A 214 -12.99 1.75 -11.71
C GLN A 214 -12.10 2.62 -10.80
N LEU A 215 -12.05 2.32 -9.52
CA LEU A 215 -11.26 3.05 -8.53
C LEU A 215 -9.77 2.73 -8.65
N TYR A 216 -8.96 3.53 -7.97
CA TYR A 216 -7.60 3.18 -7.58
C TYR A 216 -7.60 2.49 -6.21
N GLY A 217 -6.48 1.85 -5.86
CA GLY A 217 -6.31 1.21 -4.55
C GLY A 217 -5.45 2.05 -3.61
N ASN A 218 -4.49 1.37 -2.95
CA ASN A 218 -3.64 2.01 -1.96
C ASN A 218 -2.49 2.81 -2.58
N ALA A 219 -2.19 3.92 -1.92
CA ALA A 219 -1.11 4.84 -2.26
C ALA A 219 -0.18 5.08 -1.06
N ILE A 220 1.05 5.49 -1.32
CA ILE A 220 1.86 6.18 -0.32
C ILE A 220 1.22 7.54 -0.06
N ILE A 221 0.92 7.81 1.20
CA ILE A 221 0.40 9.08 1.67
C ILE A 221 1.45 9.78 2.54
N VAL A 222 1.47 11.10 2.53
CA VAL A 222 2.45 11.90 3.27
C VAL A 222 1.76 13.01 4.05
N ASN A 223 2.30 13.33 5.21
CA ASN A 223 1.94 14.57 5.89
C ASN A 223 2.47 15.75 5.07
N THR A 224 1.59 16.67 4.66
CA THR A 224 1.96 17.76 3.73
C THR A 224 2.88 18.79 4.35
N ASP A 225 2.84 19.01 5.68
CA ASP A 225 3.75 19.90 6.37
C ASP A 225 5.15 19.29 6.37
N PHE A 226 5.26 17.98 6.68
CA PHE A 226 6.52 17.25 6.58
C PHE A 226 7.09 17.29 5.16
N ALA A 227 6.25 17.07 4.13
CA ALA A 227 6.66 17.07 2.73
C ALA A 227 7.16 18.44 2.27
N ALA A 228 6.53 19.52 2.74
CA ALA A 228 6.95 20.89 2.43
C ALA A 228 8.32 21.22 3.03
N GLU A 229 8.61 20.71 4.22
CA GLU A 229 9.89 20.92 4.90
C GLU A 229 11.00 19.99 4.37
N ASN A 230 10.63 18.81 3.83
CA ASN A 230 11.55 17.72 3.47
C ASN A 230 11.27 17.13 2.07
N PRO A 231 11.17 17.94 0.99
CA PRO A 231 10.77 17.44 -0.34
C PRO A 231 11.74 16.39 -0.91
N ASP A 232 13.04 16.55 -0.69
CA ASP A 232 14.07 15.60 -1.16
C ASP A 232 13.98 14.25 -0.42
N VAL A 233 13.60 14.27 0.86
CA VAL A 233 13.37 13.07 1.66
C VAL A 233 12.20 12.28 1.11
N VAL A 234 11.08 12.95 0.82
CA VAL A 234 9.90 12.31 0.22
C VAL A 234 10.24 11.71 -1.14
N SER A 235 10.88 12.48 -2.04
CA SER A 235 11.26 11.97 -3.36
C SER A 235 12.24 10.79 -3.27
N GLY A 236 13.21 10.85 -2.35
CA GLY A 236 14.15 9.75 -2.08
C GLY A 236 13.44 8.49 -1.57
N PHE A 237 12.47 8.67 -0.66
CA PHE A 237 11.64 7.56 -0.15
C PHE A 237 10.85 6.90 -1.29
N LEU A 238 10.17 7.68 -2.14
CA LEU A 238 9.41 7.15 -3.27
C LEU A 238 10.29 6.45 -4.31
N GLY A 239 11.51 6.95 -4.53
CA GLY A 239 12.50 6.29 -5.39
C GLY A 239 12.91 4.93 -4.86
N ALA A 240 13.20 4.83 -3.56
CA ALA A 240 13.56 3.58 -2.90
C ALA A 240 12.37 2.58 -2.89
N VAL A 241 11.13 3.06 -2.71
CA VAL A 241 9.93 2.24 -2.82
C VAL A 241 9.78 1.65 -4.22
N ALA A 242 9.92 2.47 -5.28
CA ALA A 242 9.83 1.98 -6.66
C ALA A 242 10.91 0.93 -6.96
N ALA A 243 12.14 1.18 -6.52
CA ALA A 243 13.25 0.24 -6.68
C ALA A 243 13.03 -1.07 -5.89
N GLY A 244 12.48 -1.00 -4.68
CA GLY A 244 12.10 -2.15 -3.88
C GLY A 244 11.02 -3.01 -4.55
N TRP A 245 9.99 -2.39 -5.11
CA TRP A 245 8.97 -3.09 -5.90
C TRP A 245 9.57 -3.73 -7.15
N LYS A 246 10.42 -3.02 -7.89
CA LYS A 246 11.13 -3.58 -9.05
C LYS A 246 11.95 -4.82 -8.68
N ALA A 247 12.70 -4.75 -7.59
CA ALA A 247 13.50 -5.87 -7.11
C ALA A 247 12.62 -7.06 -6.66
N ALA A 248 11.52 -6.78 -5.95
CA ALA A 248 10.58 -7.80 -5.50
C ALA A 248 9.82 -8.48 -6.65
N ILE A 249 9.51 -7.75 -7.71
CA ILE A 249 8.90 -8.31 -8.93
C ILE A 249 9.88 -9.24 -9.65
N ALA A 250 11.17 -8.88 -9.68
CA ALA A 250 12.21 -9.70 -10.30
C ALA A 250 12.48 -10.99 -9.50
N ASP A 251 12.39 -10.96 -8.18
CA ASP A 251 12.57 -12.10 -7.29
C ASP A 251 11.66 -12.03 -6.06
N PRO A 252 10.39 -12.45 -6.19
CA PRO A 252 9.41 -12.41 -5.09
C PRO A 252 9.82 -13.29 -3.89
N ALA A 253 10.54 -14.39 -4.13
CA ALA A 253 10.96 -15.30 -3.06
C ALA A 253 12.00 -14.61 -2.15
N THR A 254 13.01 -13.96 -2.72
CA THR A 254 14.00 -13.20 -1.95
C THR A 254 13.36 -12.01 -1.23
N ALA A 255 12.37 -11.33 -1.84
CA ALA A 255 11.65 -10.26 -1.16
C ALA A 255 10.92 -10.78 0.08
N VAL A 256 10.32 -11.96 0.00
CA VAL A 256 9.63 -12.58 1.13
C VAL A 256 10.59 -13.04 2.22
N GLU A 257 11.85 -13.38 1.93
CA GLU A 257 12.86 -13.64 2.97
C GLU A 257 13.01 -12.44 3.90
N SER A 258 13.05 -11.21 3.35
CA SER A 258 13.09 -9.97 4.14
C SER A 258 11.84 -9.79 5.03
N LEU A 259 10.68 -10.22 4.56
CA LEU A 259 9.45 -10.24 5.36
C LEU A 259 9.55 -11.25 6.51
N ILE A 260 10.01 -12.47 6.24
CA ILE A 260 10.10 -13.54 7.24
C ILE A 260 11.03 -13.17 8.39
N GLU A 261 12.09 -12.39 8.14
CA GLU A 261 12.95 -11.87 9.21
C GLU A 261 12.18 -11.00 10.22
N ARG A 262 11.13 -10.27 9.76
CA ARG A 262 10.27 -9.39 10.59
C ARG A 262 9.03 -10.12 11.12
N ASN A 263 8.57 -11.15 10.42
CA ASN A 263 7.44 -11.97 10.81
C ASN A 263 7.78 -13.47 10.72
N PRO A 264 8.58 -14.02 11.66
CA PRO A 264 9.01 -15.42 11.62
C PRO A 264 7.85 -16.45 11.74
N ALA A 265 6.65 -16.01 12.08
CA ALA A 265 5.46 -16.87 12.16
C ALA A 265 4.75 -17.03 10.80
N ALA A 266 5.11 -16.22 9.79
CA ALA A 266 4.53 -16.32 8.47
C ALA A 266 5.09 -17.52 7.68
N ASP A 267 4.26 -18.06 6.79
CA ASP A 267 4.65 -19.13 5.87
C ASP A 267 5.23 -18.51 4.58
N ALA A 268 6.51 -18.70 4.33
CA ALA A 268 7.21 -18.10 3.20
C ALA A 268 6.58 -18.45 1.84
N SER A 269 6.07 -19.69 1.65
CA SER A 269 5.43 -20.10 0.40
C SER A 269 4.11 -19.37 0.19
N LEU A 270 3.31 -19.26 1.26
CA LEU A 270 2.03 -18.55 1.24
C LEU A 270 2.22 -17.05 0.99
N GLU A 271 3.22 -16.44 1.63
CA GLU A 271 3.49 -15.02 1.48
C GLU A 271 4.09 -14.69 0.10
N THR A 272 4.85 -15.62 -0.52
CA THR A 272 5.30 -15.49 -1.91
C THR A 272 4.10 -15.56 -2.87
N GLU A 273 3.16 -16.51 -2.67
CA GLU A 273 1.93 -16.57 -3.45
C GLU A 273 1.11 -15.27 -3.30
N ARG A 274 1.01 -14.75 -2.09
CA ARG A 274 0.30 -13.51 -1.78
C ARG A 274 0.92 -12.29 -2.49
N LEU A 275 2.24 -12.17 -2.42
CA LEU A 275 2.97 -11.12 -3.14
C LEU A 275 2.76 -11.22 -4.65
N GLN A 276 2.86 -12.44 -5.21
CA GLN A 276 2.65 -12.66 -6.64
C GLN A 276 1.23 -12.27 -7.07
N MET A 277 0.20 -12.65 -6.29
CA MET A 277 -1.18 -12.23 -6.55
C MET A 277 -1.34 -10.71 -6.58
N ALA A 278 -0.69 -10.00 -5.65
CA ALA A 278 -0.74 -8.54 -5.61
C ALA A 278 0.00 -7.92 -6.80
N ILE A 279 1.16 -8.47 -7.18
CA ILE A 279 1.93 -8.04 -8.36
C ILE A 279 1.07 -8.16 -9.61
N ASP A 280 0.53 -9.35 -9.87
CA ASP A 280 -0.15 -9.67 -11.13
C ASP A 280 -1.50 -8.96 -11.27
N ALA A 281 -2.24 -8.83 -10.17
CA ALA A 281 -3.60 -8.30 -10.22
C ALA A 281 -3.70 -6.79 -9.96
N ASN A 282 -2.75 -6.21 -9.19
CA ASN A 282 -2.93 -4.88 -8.64
C ASN A 282 -1.81 -3.88 -8.98
N VAL A 283 -0.58 -4.37 -9.20
CA VAL A 283 0.60 -3.51 -9.39
C VAL A 283 1.03 -3.43 -10.85
N LEU A 284 1.26 -4.57 -11.52
CA LEU A 284 1.71 -4.64 -12.91
C LEU A 284 0.53 -4.56 -13.89
N THR A 285 -0.18 -3.43 -13.90
CA THR A 285 -1.21 -3.14 -14.90
C THR A 285 -0.60 -2.62 -16.20
N ASP A 286 -1.37 -2.62 -17.28
CA ASP A 286 -0.92 -2.06 -18.56
C ASP A 286 -0.48 -0.59 -18.39
N TYR A 287 -1.20 0.20 -17.58
CA TYR A 287 -0.85 1.59 -17.29
C TYR A 287 0.54 1.69 -16.62
N VAL A 288 0.81 0.87 -15.62
CA VAL A 288 2.09 0.87 -14.88
C VAL A 288 3.24 0.38 -15.76
N ILE A 289 2.99 -0.62 -16.63
CA ILE A 289 3.99 -1.11 -17.59
C ILE A 289 4.40 -0.02 -18.57
N GLU A 290 3.46 0.81 -19.02
CA GLU A 290 3.71 1.87 -19.99
C GLU A 290 4.25 3.15 -19.36
N ASN A 291 3.81 3.52 -18.15
CA ASN A 291 4.05 4.84 -17.55
C ASN A 291 4.92 4.81 -16.28
N GLY A 292 5.28 3.61 -15.81
CA GLY A 292 5.96 3.43 -14.53
C GLY A 292 5.01 3.52 -13.34
N MET A 293 5.45 2.96 -12.21
CA MET A 293 4.71 2.93 -10.96
C MET A 293 4.47 4.34 -10.39
N GLY A 294 3.36 4.54 -9.74
CA GLY A 294 3.12 5.67 -8.83
C GLY A 294 2.30 6.82 -9.41
N GLY A 295 2.19 6.94 -10.74
CA GLY A 295 1.32 7.93 -11.37
C GLY A 295 -0.15 7.54 -11.36
N VAL A 296 -1.00 8.47 -11.76
CA VAL A 296 -2.43 8.25 -12.01
C VAL A 296 -2.80 8.77 -13.38
N ASP A 297 -3.72 8.10 -14.06
CA ASP A 297 -4.39 8.61 -15.25
C ASP A 297 -5.47 9.61 -14.82
N ALA A 298 -5.45 10.81 -15.39
CA ALA A 298 -6.35 11.89 -14.99
C ALA A 298 -7.81 11.60 -15.31
N ASP A 299 -8.10 10.98 -16.45
CA ASP A 299 -9.47 10.67 -16.87
C ASP A 299 -10.04 9.54 -16.00
N ARG A 300 -9.23 8.53 -15.70
CA ARG A 300 -9.61 7.45 -14.78
C ARG A 300 -9.82 7.97 -13.36
N MET A 301 -8.98 8.90 -12.86
CA MET A 301 -9.17 9.48 -11.53
C MET A 301 -10.45 10.32 -11.48
N ALA A 302 -10.75 11.08 -12.53
CA ALA A 302 -12.03 11.81 -12.62
C ALA A 302 -13.22 10.83 -12.61
N GLY A 303 -13.14 9.72 -13.35
CA GLY A 303 -14.15 8.65 -13.31
C GLY A 303 -14.31 8.02 -11.93
N ALA A 304 -13.21 7.78 -11.21
CA ALA A 304 -13.22 7.26 -9.84
C ALA A 304 -13.91 8.22 -8.86
N ILE A 305 -13.68 9.52 -9.01
CA ILE A 305 -14.35 10.56 -8.24
C ILE A 305 -15.86 10.54 -8.54
N GLU A 306 -16.28 10.49 -9.80
CA GLU A 306 -17.69 10.43 -10.18
C GLU A 306 -18.38 9.15 -9.67
N GLN A 307 -17.74 7.98 -9.72
CA GLN A 307 -18.28 6.77 -9.10
C GLN A 307 -18.43 6.94 -7.58
N THR A 308 -17.49 7.56 -6.92
CA THR A 308 -17.59 7.83 -5.48
C THR A 308 -18.75 8.79 -5.19
N LYS A 309 -18.94 9.83 -6.00
CA LYS A 309 -20.08 10.78 -5.89
C LYS A 309 -21.44 10.09 -6.08
N SER A 310 -21.52 9.00 -6.81
CA SER A 310 -22.79 8.28 -7.03
C SER A 310 -23.37 7.67 -5.74
N VAL A 311 -22.51 7.40 -4.74
CA VAL A 311 -22.89 6.71 -3.49
C VAL A 311 -22.49 7.48 -2.22
N TYR A 312 -21.68 8.53 -2.37
CA TYR A 312 -21.21 9.37 -1.28
C TYR A 312 -21.45 10.84 -1.60
N GLU A 313 -22.20 11.52 -0.73
CA GLU A 313 -22.46 12.95 -0.85
C GLU A 313 -21.27 13.73 -0.26
N PHE A 314 -20.45 14.31 -1.13
CA PHE A 314 -19.34 15.16 -0.70
C PHE A 314 -19.86 16.49 -0.16
N MET A 315 -19.28 16.97 0.94
CA MET A 315 -19.57 18.31 1.50
C MET A 315 -18.87 19.41 0.67
N ASN A 316 -17.76 19.08 0.03
CA ASN A 316 -16.98 19.98 -0.81
C ASN A 316 -16.86 19.38 -2.22
N GLU A 317 -16.72 20.23 -3.26
CA GLU A 317 -16.51 19.72 -4.62
C GLU A 317 -15.16 18.98 -4.68
N PRO A 318 -15.16 17.68 -4.99
CA PRO A 318 -13.93 16.91 -5.05
C PRO A 318 -13.11 17.27 -6.29
N ASP A 319 -11.80 17.41 -6.11
CA ASP A 319 -10.82 17.64 -7.18
C ASP A 319 -9.58 16.78 -6.94
N MET A 320 -9.04 16.18 -8.00
CA MET A 320 -7.86 15.31 -7.93
C MET A 320 -6.68 15.99 -7.20
N SER A 321 -6.47 17.28 -7.40
CA SER A 321 -5.36 18.02 -6.79
C SER A 321 -5.45 18.13 -5.27
N LEU A 322 -6.64 17.92 -4.70
CA LEU A 322 -6.83 17.85 -3.24
C LEU A 322 -6.26 16.54 -2.67
N TYR A 323 -6.26 15.48 -3.44
CA TYR A 323 -6.02 14.12 -2.98
C TYR A 323 -4.68 13.55 -3.39
N PHE A 324 -4.14 13.98 -4.56
CA PHE A 324 -2.92 13.42 -5.15
C PHE A 324 -1.97 14.51 -5.61
N ASP A 325 -0.68 14.34 -5.28
CA ASP A 325 0.41 15.22 -5.69
C ASP A 325 1.56 14.42 -6.31
N ALA A 326 1.67 14.47 -7.63
CA ALA A 326 2.70 13.78 -8.38
C ALA A 326 4.08 14.47 -8.36
N SER A 327 4.20 15.66 -7.77
CA SER A 327 5.43 16.48 -7.85
C SER A 327 6.65 15.84 -7.18
N PHE A 328 6.43 14.91 -6.25
CA PHE A 328 7.48 14.17 -5.55
C PHE A 328 7.92 12.90 -6.28
N LEU A 329 7.19 12.48 -7.33
CA LEU A 329 7.51 11.24 -8.04
C LEU A 329 8.86 11.36 -8.75
N PRO A 330 9.73 10.34 -8.67
CA PRO A 330 10.90 10.24 -9.53
C PRO A 330 10.53 10.26 -11.01
N ALA A 331 11.49 10.53 -11.88
CA ALA A 331 11.29 10.46 -13.33
C ALA A 331 10.73 9.08 -13.74
N ALA A 332 9.94 9.02 -14.81
CA ALA A 332 9.20 7.82 -15.19
C ALA A 332 10.12 6.60 -15.42
N ASP A 333 11.28 6.81 -16.03
CA ASP A 333 12.29 5.78 -16.27
C ASP A 333 12.83 5.14 -14.98
N ALA A 334 12.96 5.91 -13.90
CA ALA A 334 13.37 5.44 -12.59
C ALA A 334 12.27 4.62 -11.87
N ARG A 335 11.02 4.68 -12.36
CA ARG A 335 9.85 4.00 -11.79
C ARG A 335 9.34 2.84 -12.66
N MET A 336 10.02 2.53 -13.77
CA MET A 336 9.70 1.39 -14.61
C MET A 336 10.02 0.10 -13.86
N LEU A 337 9.04 -0.79 -13.75
CA LEU A 337 9.13 -2.03 -12.98
C LEU A 337 9.65 -3.23 -13.78
N GLN A 338 9.78 -3.07 -15.11
CA GLN A 338 10.31 -4.10 -16.02
C GLN A 338 11.55 -3.58 -16.75
#